data_f1358cee439b498019105624db689205
#
_entry.id   f1358cee439b498019105624db689205
#
_cell.length_a   1.000
_cell.length_b   1.000
_cell.length_c   1.000
_cell.angle_alpha   90.00
_cell.angle_beta   90.00
_cell.angle_gamma   90.00
#
_symmetry.space_group_name_H-M   'P 1'
#
loop_
_entity.id
_entity.type
_entity.pdbx_description
1 polymer ?
#
loop_
_entity_poly.entity_id
_entity_poly.type
_entity_poly.pdbx_seq_one_letter_code
_entity_poly.pdbx_strand_id
1 'polypeptide(L)' 'MDLRQTFAVNLRRFRHAKGISQEDLAYQADVNRTYVSKLEKGVPYVGLEIIGKFADVLGVEPSEFLKKPPRASKRKT' A
#
# COMPACT_ATOMS: atom_id res chain seq x y z
N MET A 1 -2.79 6.43 16.55
CA MET A 1 -2.37 5.78 15.30
C MET A 1 -2.88 6.60 14.11
N ASP A 2 -2.03 6.85 13.16
CA ASP A 2 -2.44 7.52 11.93
C ASP A 2 -2.64 6.48 10.85
N LEU A 3 -3.88 6.25 10.47
CA LEU A 3 -4.19 5.22 9.47
C LEU A 3 -3.58 5.51 8.10
N ARG A 4 -3.32 6.78 7.78
CA ARG A 4 -2.65 7.10 6.53
C ARG A 4 -1.24 6.54 6.52
N GLN A 5 -0.53 6.62 7.65
CA GLN A 5 0.81 6.07 7.76
C GLN A 5 0.79 4.54 7.74
N THR A 6 -0.16 3.95 8.45
CA THR A 6 -0.32 2.50 8.45
C THR A 6 -0.57 1.98 7.04
N PHE A 7 -1.50 2.63 6.33
CA PHE A 7 -1.80 2.24 4.95
C PHE A 7 -0.57 2.42 4.06
N ALA A 8 0.14 3.54 4.19
CA ALA A 8 1.31 3.82 3.36
C ALA A 8 2.38 2.74 3.51
N VAL A 9 2.68 2.37 4.74
CA VAL A 9 3.69 1.34 5.01
C VAL A 9 3.27 0.01 4.41
N ASN A 10 2.01 -0.37 4.62
CA ASN A 10 1.52 -1.64 4.10
C ASN A 10 1.48 -1.66 2.57
N LEU A 11 1.08 -0.54 1.95
CA LEU A 11 1.06 -0.47 0.50
C LEU A 11 2.45 -0.69 -0.09
N ARG A 12 3.46 0.01 0.46
CA ARG A 12 4.83 -0.17 0.00
C ARG A 12 5.29 -1.61 0.20
N ARG A 13 4.98 -2.18 1.36
CA ARG A 13 5.41 -3.53 1.71
C ARG A 13 4.83 -4.56 0.75
N PHE A 14 3.53 -4.47 0.47
CA PHE A 14 2.88 -5.41 -0.44
C PHE A 14 3.35 -5.22 -1.88
N ARG A 15 3.59 -3.96 -2.27
CA ARG A 15 4.07 -3.69 -3.62
C ARG A 15 5.48 -4.27 -3.82
N HIS A 16 6.36 -4.05 -2.84
CA HIS A 16 7.72 -4.59 -2.91
C HIS A 16 7.70 -6.13 -2.89
N ALA A 17 6.83 -6.71 -2.09
CA ALA A 17 6.72 -8.17 -2.03
C ALA A 17 6.31 -8.76 -3.37
N LYS A 18 5.48 -8.03 -4.13
CA LYS A 18 5.07 -8.49 -5.46
C LYS A 18 6.10 -8.15 -6.53
N GLY A 19 7.07 -7.31 -6.20
CA GLY A 19 8.14 -6.97 -7.14
C GLY A 19 7.72 -6.02 -8.24
N ILE A 20 6.75 -5.14 -8.01
CA ILE A 20 6.30 -4.19 -9.03
C ILE A 20 6.59 -2.76 -8.60
N SER A 21 6.72 -1.89 -9.61
CA SER A 21 6.97 -0.47 -9.40
C SER A 21 5.69 0.27 -9.03
N GLN A 22 5.83 1.53 -8.61
CA GLN A 22 4.67 2.40 -8.41
C GLN A 22 3.89 2.56 -9.71
N GLU A 23 4.61 2.69 -10.81
CA GLU A 23 3.97 2.85 -12.12
C GLU A 23 3.18 1.61 -12.50
N ASP A 24 3.75 0.42 -12.26
CA ASP A 24 3.06 -0.83 -12.54
C ASP A 24 1.78 -0.96 -11.71
N LEU A 25 1.88 -0.63 -10.43
CA LEU A 25 0.71 -0.71 -9.56
C LEU A 25 -0.38 0.27 -10.03
N ALA A 26 0.03 1.49 -10.36
CA ALA A 26 -0.92 2.49 -10.84
C ALA A 26 -1.62 2.02 -12.11
N TYR A 27 -0.86 1.48 -13.04
CA TYR A 27 -1.40 0.99 -14.30
C TYR A 27 -2.41 -0.14 -14.06
N GLN A 28 -2.02 -1.13 -13.25
CA GLN A 28 -2.87 -2.30 -13.03
C GLN A 28 -4.12 -1.96 -12.21
N ALA A 29 -4.02 -0.97 -11.32
CA ALA A 29 -5.15 -0.55 -10.51
C ALA A 29 -5.96 0.56 -11.18
N ASP A 30 -5.54 1.02 -12.34
CA ASP A 30 -6.20 2.07 -13.10
C ASP A 30 -6.32 3.36 -12.28
N VAL A 31 -5.20 3.78 -11.68
CA VAL A 31 -5.11 5.03 -10.95
C VAL A 31 -3.87 5.77 -11.40
N ASN A 32 -3.78 7.04 -11.02
CA ASN A 32 -2.66 7.89 -11.38
C ASN A 32 -1.42 7.52 -10.57
N ARG A 33 -0.25 7.47 -11.21
CA ARG A 33 0.99 7.14 -10.53
C ARG A 33 1.32 8.16 -9.42
N THR A 34 1.04 9.42 -9.67
CA THR A 34 1.28 10.46 -8.65
C THR A 34 0.47 10.19 -7.39
N TYR A 35 -0.75 9.67 -7.56
CA TYR A 35 -1.59 9.31 -6.44
C TYR A 35 -0.97 8.16 -5.64
N VAL A 36 -0.46 7.13 -6.33
CA VAL A 36 0.21 6.02 -5.65
C VAL A 36 1.40 6.56 -4.86
N SER A 37 2.20 7.43 -5.46
CA SER A 37 3.36 8.00 -4.78
C SER A 37 2.95 8.74 -3.51
N LYS A 38 1.89 9.55 -3.59
CA LYS A 38 1.41 10.31 -2.43
C LYS A 38 0.87 9.40 -1.34
N LEU A 39 0.15 8.34 -1.74
CA LEU A 39 -0.37 7.37 -0.77
C LEU A 39 0.76 6.68 -0.02
N GLU A 40 1.84 6.36 -0.71
CA GLU A 40 2.99 5.71 -0.07
C GLU A 40 3.75 6.65 0.86
N LYS A 41 3.50 7.94 0.75
CA LYS A 41 4.06 8.94 1.67
C LYS A 41 3.13 9.25 2.83
N GLY A 42 1.92 8.69 2.81
CA GLY A 42 0.95 8.92 3.88
C GLY A 42 0.30 10.28 3.84
N VAL A 43 0.27 10.94 2.67
CA VAL A 43 -0.28 12.29 2.56
C VAL A 43 -1.81 12.31 2.49
N PRO A 44 -2.47 11.60 1.54
CA PRO A 44 -3.92 11.66 1.48
C PRO A 44 -4.56 10.48 2.19
N TYR A 45 -5.83 10.60 2.49
CA TYR A 45 -6.64 9.43 2.85
C TYR A 45 -7.03 8.71 1.57
N VAL A 46 -7.19 7.39 1.67
CA VAL A 46 -7.53 6.56 0.52
C VAL A 46 -8.99 6.13 0.65
N GLY A 47 -9.70 6.13 -0.47
CA GLY A 47 -11.08 5.65 -0.50
C GLY A 47 -11.16 4.14 -0.53
N LEU A 48 -12.30 3.61 -0.07
CA LEU A 48 -12.49 2.16 -0.01
C LEU A 48 -12.40 1.49 -1.37
N GLU A 49 -12.90 2.15 -2.40
CA GLU A 49 -12.83 1.60 -3.75
C GLU A 49 -11.40 1.38 -4.20
N ILE A 50 -10.54 2.35 -3.90
CA ILE A 50 -9.13 2.26 -4.28
C ILE A 50 -8.43 1.16 -3.49
N ILE A 51 -8.75 1.03 -2.20
CA ILE A 51 -8.22 -0.07 -1.39
C ILE A 51 -8.55 -1.41 -2.04
N GLY A 52 -9.80 -1.56 -2.50
CA GLY A 52 -10.21 -2.79 -3.17
C GLY A 52 -9.42 -3.07 -4.42
N LYS A 53 -9.15 -2.04 -5.23
CA LYS A 53 -8.37 -2.20 -6.45
C LYS A 53 -6.94 -2.63 -6.14
N PHE A 54 -6.31 -2.00 -5.15
CA PHE A 54 -4.95 -2.40 -4.75
C PHE A 54 -4.92 -3.82 -4.21
N ALA A 55 -5.94 -4.18 -3.41
CA ALA A 55 -6.02 -5.53 -2.86
C ALA A 55 -6.06 -6.57 -3.98
N ASP A 56 -6.85 -6.30 -5.02
CA ASP A 56 -6.95 -7.22 -6.17
C ASP A 56 -5.60 -7.35 -6.90
N VAL A 57 -4.96 -6.22 -7.17
CA VAL A 57 -3.68 -6.22 -7.88
C VAL A 57 -2.60 -6.93 -7.07
N LEU A 58 -2.57 -6.66 -5.77
CA LEU A 58 -1.50 -7.16 -4.90
C LEU A 58 -1.79 -8.53 -4.31
N GLY A 59 -3.01 -9.05 -4.50
CA GLY A 59 -3.37 -10.38 -4.04
C GLY A 59 -3.46 -10.50 -2.53
N VAL A 60 -3.92 -9.44 -1.86
CA VAL A 60 -4.08 -9.44 -0.41
C VAL A 60 -5.52 -9.09 -0.05
N GLU A 61 -5.91 -9.42 1.17
CA GLU A 61 -7.22 -9.01 1.68
C GLU A 61 -7.20 -7.49 1.93
N PRO A 62 -8.28 -6.78 1.62
CA PRO A 62 -8.31 -5.32 1.87
C PRO A 62 -7.99 -4.94 3.30
N SER A 63 -8.39 -5.76 4.27
CA SER A 63 -8.12 -5.47 5.68
C SER A 63 -6.65 -5.46 6.02
N GLU A 64 -5.82 -6.13 5.22
CA GLU A 64 -4.38 -6.18 5.47
C GLU A 64 -3.73 -4.81 5.40
N PHE A 65 -4.30 -3.90 4.61
CA PHE A 65 -3.74 -2.55 4.49
C PHE A 65 -3.85 -1.74 5.77
N LEU A 66 -4.79 -2.08 6.63
CA LEU A 66 -5.05 -1.31 7.84
C LEU A 66 -4.55 -2.00 9.10
N LYS A 67 -3.92 -3.15 8.96
CA LYS A 67 -3.33 -3.84 10.09
C LYS A 67 -1.99 -3.24 10.42
N LYS A 68 -1.67 -3.23 11.70
CA LYS A 68 -0.36 -2.79 12.13
C LYS A 68 0.70 -3.65 11.44
N PRO A 69 1.64 -3.04 10.71
CA PRO A 69 2.63 -3.82 9.98
C PRO A 69 3.54 -4.57 10.93
N PRO A 70 4.12 -5.70 10.50
CA PRO A 70 5.07 -6.42 11.32
C PRO A 70 6.25 -5.52 11.65
N ARG A 71 6.83 -5.70 12.81
CA ARG A 71 8.04 -4.97 13.13
C ARG A 71 9.11 -5.32 12.15
N ALA A 72 9.76 -4.31 11.68
CA ALA A 72 10.94 -4.55 10.88
C ALA A 72 11.89 -5.31 11.74
N SER A 73 12.22 -6.33 11.35
CA SER A 73 13.02 -7.15 12.16
C SER A 73 14.28 -6.52 12.56
N LYS A 74 14.18 -6.32 13.32
CA LYS A 74 15.10 -5.62 13.63
C LYS A 74 16.16 -6.44 13.89
N ARG A 75 15.59 -6.69 13.56
CA ARG A 75 16.28 -7.27 13.72
C ARG A 75 16.98 -7.67 14.17
N LYS A 76 17.13 -7.97 14.37
CA LYS A 76 17.66 -8.39 14.88
C LYS A 76 18.26 -8.61 15.13
N THR A 77 18.51 -8.62 15.22
CA THR A 77 18.87 -8.83 15.64
C THR A 77 18.96 -8.98 15.82
#